data_9698acc5f6c41dc3047f6bb424e144b4
#
_entry.id   9698acc5f6c41dc3047f6bb424e144b4
#
_cell.length_a   1.000
_cell.length_b   1.000
_cell.length_c   1.000
_cell.angle_alpha   90.00
_cell.angle_beta   90.00
_cell.angle_gamma   90.00
#
_symmetry.space_group_name_H-M   'P 1'
#
loop_
_entity.id
_entity.type
_entity.pdbx_description
1 polymer ?
#
loop_
_entity_poly.entity_id
_entity_poly.type
_entity_poly.pdbx_seq_one_letter_code
_entity_poly.pdbx_strand_id
1 'polypeptide(L)'
;MNLFNYKGDLPDKEIFDKLFENKNIIIERIISSGQCSPPGFWYEQEQDEWVLLLMGEAVIIYRNGESVNLQTGDYLLLPAGVAHRVEKTSQAPPCIWLAIHFSHNV
;
A
#
# COMPACT_ATOMS: atom_id res chain seq x y z
N MET A 1 -11.01 -17.08 5.93
CA MET A 1 -10.49 -15.86 5.30
C MET A 1 -9.48 -15.21 6.23
N ASN A 2 -8.27 -15.14 5.79
CA ASN A 2 -7.16 -14.67 6.62
C ASN A 2 -6.22 -13.83 5.76
N LEU A 3 -5.84 -12.65 6.24
CA LEU A 3 -4.99 -11.72 5.49
C LEU A 3 -3.61 -12.27 5.18
N PHE A 4 -3.13 -13.20 5.99
CA PHE A 4 -1.81 -13.80 5.78
C PHE A 4 -1.84 -15.04 4.88
N ASN A 5 -3.03 -15.51 4.48
CA ASN A 5 -3.16 -16.63 3.55
C ASN A 5 -3.18 -16.11 2.12
N TYR A 6 -2.18 -16.48 1.35
CA TYR A 6 -2.15 -16.23 -0.08
C TYR A 6 -1.62 -17.47 -0.78
N LYS A 7 -2.07 -17.68 -2.02
CA LYS A 7 -1.75 -18.88 -2.78
C LYS A 7 -0.55 -18.66 -3.69
N GLY A 8 0.26 -19.72 -3.81
CA GLY A 8 1.34 -19.76 -4.77
C GLY A 8 2.63 -19.12 -4.30
N ASP A 9 3.57 -19.06 -5.21
CA ASP A 9 4.87 -18.47 -4.97
C ASP A 9 4.76 -16.94 -4.90
N LEU A 10 5.80 -16.31 -4.38
CA LEU A 10 5.85 -14.85 -4.32
C LEU A 10 5.76 -14.29 -5.75
N PRO A 11 4.90 -13.29 -5.95
CA PRO A 11 4.61 -12.80 -7.29
C PRO A 11 5.74 -11.96 -7.88
N ASP A 12 5.87 -12.01 -9.21
CA ASP A 12 6.74 -11.08 -9.94
C ASP A 12 6.16 -9.68 -9.96
N LYS A 13 4.86 -9.56 -9.77
CA LYS A 13 4.13 -8.29 -9.73
C LYS A 13 3.35 -8.20 -8.44
N GLU A 14 3.04 -6.99 -8.01
CA GLU A 14 2.18 -6.80 -6.86
C GLU A 14 0.81 -7.43 -7.10
N ILE A 15 0.25 -8.01 -6.05
CA ILE A 15 -1.09 -8.59 -6.09
C ILE A 15 -2.03 -7.67 -5.31
N PHE A 16 -3.14 -7.30 -5.97
CA PHE A 16 -4.17 -6.46 -5.37
C PHE A 16 -5.45 -7.29 -5.25
N ASP A 17 -5.82 -7.62 -4.02
CA ASP A 17 -7.04 -8.38 -3.72
C ASP A 17 -8.08 -7.47 -3.11
N LYS A 18 -9.15 -7.21 -3.84
CA LYS A 18 -10.25 -6.41 -3.33
C LYS A 18 -11.06 -7.24 -2.35
N LEU A 19 -11.09 -6.82 -1.09
CA LEU A 19 -11.78 -7.53 -0.01
C LEU A 19 -13.23 -7.05 0.15
N PHE A 20 -13.47 -5.77 -0.09
CA PHE A 20 -14.78 -5.15 0.04
C PHE A 20 -14.81 -3.85 -0.76
N GLU A 21 -15.95 -3.55 -1.34
CA GLU A 21 -16.14 -2.29 -2.05
C GLU A 21 -17.60 -1.87 -2.00
N ASN A 22 -17.82 -0.59 -1.74
CA ASN A 22 -19.10 0.06 -2.02
C ASN A 22 -18.78 1.42 -2.64
N LYS A 23 -19.78 2.29 -2.80
CA LYS A 23 -19.53 3.55 -3.51
C LYS A 23 -18.62 4.52 -2.74
N ASN A 24 -18.40 4.32 -1.45
CA ASN A 24 -17.62 5.23 -0.60
C ASN A 24 -16.29 4.66 -0.14
N ILE A 25 -16.11 3.35 -0.16
CA ILE A 25 -14.96 2.70 0.44
C ILE A 25 -14.50 1.50 -0.39
N ILE A 26 -13.19 1.32 -0.45
CA ILE A 26 -12.55 0.13 -1.03
C ILE A 26 -11.56 -0.38 0.01
N ILE A 27 -11.68 -1.66 0.35
CA ILE A 27 -10.72 -2.33 1.23
C ILE A 27 -10.02 -3.39 0.42
N GLU A 28 -8.68 -3.35 0.40
CA GLU A 28 -7.90 -4.32 -0.37
C GLU A 28 -6.68 -4.79 0.39
N ARG A 29 -6.24 -6.00 0.06
CA ARG A 29 -4.96 -6.52 0.50
C ARG A 29 -3.98 -6.38 -0.66
N ILE A 30 -2.79 -5.87 -0.37
CA ILE A 30 -1.73 -5.74 -1.36
C ILE A 30 -0.56 -6.61 -0.91
N ILE A 31 -0.04 -7.43 -1.81
CA ILE A 31 1.16 -8.24 -1.56
C ILE A 31 2.25 -7.75 -2.49
N SER A 32 3.37 -7.33 -1.91
CA SER A 32 4.54 -6.86 -2.64
C SER A 32 5.75 -7.69 -2.25
N SER A 33 6.60 -8.01 -3.22
CA SER A 33 7.82 -8.77 -2.98
C SER A 33 8.98 -8.09 -3.69
N GLY A 34 9.45 -6.99 -3.12
CA GLY A 34 10.53 -6.21 -3.69
C GLY A 34 10.12 -5.20 -4.75
N GLN A 35 8.86 -5.17 -5.15
CA GLN A 35 8.39 -4.20 -6.13
C GLN A 35 8.35 -2.80 -5.54
N CYS A 36 8.56 -1.82 -6.40
CA CYS A 36 8.41 -0.41 -6.07
C CYS A 36 7.69 0.30 -7.21
N SER A 37 7.27 1.53 -6.96
CA SER A 37 6.67 2.36 -8.01
C SER A 37 7.69 2.62 -9.12
N PRO A 38 7.29 2.64 -10.39
CA PRO A 38 8.20 2.96 -11.49
C PRO A 38 8.85 4.34 -11.29
N PRO A 39 10.09 4.54 -11.76
CA PRO A 39 10.74 5.85 -11.65
C PRO A 39 9.87 6.96 -12.26
N GLY A 40 9.73 8.05 -11.53
CA GLY A 40 8.95 9.21 -11.98
C GLY A 40 7.44 9.07 -11.84
N PHE A 41 6.96 7.91 -11.40
CA PHE A 41 5.52 7.70 -11.19
C PHE A 41 5.14 8.14 -9.77
N TRP A 42 4.09 8.94 -9.66
CA TRP A 42 3.55 9.42 -8.39
C TRP A 42 2.06 9.11 -8.30
N TYR A 43 1.67 8.50 -7.17
CA TYR A 43 0.26 8.35 -6.85
C TYR A 43 -0.26 9.68 -6.34
N GLU A 44 -1.33 10.15 -6.96
CA GLU A 44 -2.01 11.39 -6.57
C GLU A 44 -3.49 11.13 -6.75
N GLN A 45 -4.15 10.76 -5.66
CA GLN A 45 -5.49 10.18 -5.70
C GLN A 45 -6.54 11.17 -5.23
N GLU A 46 -7.77 10.96 -5.68
CA GLU A 46 -8.92 11.76 -5.26
C GLU A 46 -9.46 11.35 -3.89
N GLN A 47 -9.18 10.11 -3.49
CA GLN A 47 -9.62 9.57 -2.21
C GLN A 47 -8.48 9.58 -1.20
N ASP A 48 -8.84 9.62 0.08
CA ASP A 48 -7.89 9.35 1.15
C ASP A 48 -7.57 7.85 1.15
N GLU A 49 -6.35 7.50 1.52
CA GLU A 49 -5.93 6.11 1.65
C GLU A 49 -5.27 5.92 3.01
N TRP A 50 -5.76 4.94 3.78
CA TRP A 50 -5.13 4.53 5.02
C TRP A 50 -4.49 3.17 4.78
N VAL A 51 -3.20 3.04 5.10
CA VAL A 51 -2.46 1.79 4.89
C VAL A 51 -1.90 1.29 6.20
N LEU A 52 -1.95 -0.03 6.37
CA LEU A 52 -1.33 -0.74 7.49
C LEU A 52 -0.40 -1.80 6.91
N LEU A 53 0.86 -1.76 7.30
CA LEU A 53 1.82 -2.78 6.91
C LEU A 53 1.72 -3.94 7.90
N LEU A 54 1.10 -5.04 7.47
CA LEU A 54 0.88 -6.22 8.31
C LEU A 54 2.13 -7.09 8.42
N MET A 55 2.99 -7.06 7.40
CA MET A 55 4.22 -7.84 7.36
C MET A 55 5.20 -7.18 6.41
N GLY A 56 6.48 -7.22 6.77
CA GLY A 56 7.56 -6.71 5.92
C GLY A 56 8.04 -5.32 6.33
N GLU A 57 8.82 -4.73 5.45
CA GLU A 57 9.35 -3.39 5.60
C GLU A 57 9.20 -2.65 4.28
N ALA A 58 8.89 -1.35 4.35
CA ALA A 58 8.69 -0.55 3.16
C ALA A 58 9.08 0.90 3.41
N VAL A 59 9.34 1.62 2.32
CA VAL A 59 9.61 3.06 2.34
C VAL A 59 8.64 3.75 1.40
N ILE A 60 7.94 4.75 1.92
CA ILE A 60 7.11 5.63 1.12
C ILE A 60 7.80 6.99 1.07
N ILE A 61 7.84 7.57 -0.12
CA ILE A 61 8.43 8.89 -0.32
C ILE A 61 7.37 9.83 -0.88
N TYR A 62 7.37 11.06 -0.37
CA TYR A 62 6.50 12.12 -0.87
C TYR A 62 7.24 12.96 -1.92
N ARG A 63 6.48 13.63 -2.76
CA ARG A 63 7.06 14.43 -3.84
C ARG A 63 7.96 15.55 -3.34
N ASN A 64 7.73 16.05 -2.13
CA ASN A 64 8.60 17.06 -1.52
C ASN A 64 9.94 16.52 -1.02
N GLY A 65 10.18 15.20 -1.15
CA GLY A 65 11.43 14.55 -0.74
C GLY A 65 11.38 13.92 0.64
N GLU A 66 10.35 14.15 1.42
CA GLU A 66 10.22 13.50 2.72
C GLU A 66 9.92 12.02 2.54
N SER A 67 10.43 11.18 3.42
CA SER A 67 10.22 9.75 3.37
C SER A 67 9.75 9.21 4.71
N VAL A 68 9.03 8.08 4.66
CA VAL A 68 8.54 7.37 5.84
C VAL A 68 8.96 5.92 5.71
N ASN A 69 9.70 5.43 6.73
CA ASN A 69 10.06 4.02 6.83
C ASN A 69 8.99 3.32 7.63
N LEU A 70 8.41 2.27 7.04
CA LEU A 70 7.35 1.49 7.66
C LEU A 70 7.86 0.10 8.00
N GLN A 71 7.57 -0.35 9.21
CA GLN A 71 7.83 -1.70 9.69
C GLN A 71 6.52 -2.40 9.98
N THR A 72 6.58 -3.71 10.20
CA THR A 72 5.40 -4.49 10.55
C THR A 72 4.62 -3.83 11.68
N GLY A 73 3.33 -3.59 11.47
CA GLY A 73 2.45 -2.95 12.42
C GLY A 73 2.32 -1.44 12.26
N ASP A 74 3.15 -0.83 11.44
CA ASP A 74 3.05 0.62 11.19
C ASP A 74 1.91 0.93 10.23
N TYR A 75 1.26 2.06 10.46
CA TYR A 75 0.18 2.54 9.60
C TYR A 75 0.42 3.99 9.22
N LEU A 76 -0.23 4.41 8.15
CA LEU A 76 -0.04 5.76 7.61
C LEU A 76 -1.29 6.20 6.87
N LEU A 77 -1.70 7.44 7.09
CA LEU A 77 -2.74 8.06 6.28
C LEU A 77 -2.08 8.81 5.13
N LEU A 78 -2.53 8.51 3.92
CA LEU A 78 -2.11 9.19 2.70
C LEU A 78 -3.27 10.04 2.22
N PRO A 79 -3.28 11.34 2.53
CA PRO A 79 -4.42 12.20 2.19
C PRO A 79 -4.62 12.36 0.69
N ALA A 80 -5.86 12.59 0.30
CA ALA A 80 -6.20 12.90 -1.10
C ALA A 80 -5.38 14.09 -1.59
N GLY A 81 -4.90 13.99 -2.82
CA GLY A 81 -4.14 15.06 -3.45
C GLY A 81 -2.67 15.15 -3.06
N VAL A 82 -2.23 14.35 -2.09
CA VAL A 82 -0.82 14.35 -1.69
C VAL A 82 -0.06 13.31 -2.50
N ALA A 83 0.88 13.76 -3.31
CA ALA A 83 1.64 12.89 -4.20
C ALA A 83 2.65 12.06 -3.41
N HIS A 84 2.61 10.76 -3.61
CA HIS A 84 3.50 9.80 -2.96
C HIS A 84 3.82 8.63 -3.87
N ARG A 85 4.84 7.86 -3.50
CA ARG A 85 5.20 6.63 -4.21
C ARG A 85 5.83 5.63 -3.23
N VAL A 86 5.76 4.36 -3.60
CA VAL A 86 6.45 3.30 -2.85
C VAL A 86 7.87 3.20 -3.39
N GLU A 87 8.83 3.57 -2.56
CA GLU A 87 10.25 3.57 -2.95
C GLU A 87 10.89 2.20 -2.78
N LYS A 88 10.45 1.44 -1.77
CA LYS A 88 11.05 0.15 -1.46
C LYS A 88 10.05 -0.76 -0.75
N THR A 89 10.09 -2.04 -1.10
CA THR A 89 9.39 -3.11 -0.37
C THR A 89 10.36 -4.27 -0.14
N SER A 90 10.20 -4.97 0.98
CA SER A 90 11.03 -6.14 1.29
C SER A 90 10.57 -7.36 0.52
N GLN A 91 11.49 -8.32 0.32
CA GLN A 91 11.22 -9.60 -0.33
C GLN A 91 11.12 -10.75 0.68
N ALA A 92 11.91 -10.68 1.73
CA ALA A 92 11.99 -11.73 2.73
C ALA A 92 12.00 -11.14 4.14
N PRO A 93 10.84 -10.98 4.78
CA PRO A 93 9.51 -11.37 4.28
C PRO A 93 8.98 -10.42 3.23
N PRO A 94 7.99 -10.86 2.45
CA PRO A 94 7.29 -9.94 1.54
C PRO A 94 6.44 -8.96 2.33
N CYS A 95 6.01 -7.90 1.70
CA CYS A 95 5.09 -6.95 2.31
C CYS A 95 3.65 -7.39 2.11
N ILE A 96 2.88 -7.41 3.19
CA ILE A 96 1.43 -7.56 3.14
C ILE A 96 0.83 -6.29 3.71
N TRP A 97 0.02 -5.63 2.90
CA TRP A 97 -0.62 -4.37 3.25
C TRP A 97 -2.12 -4.54 3.35
N LEU A 98 -2.72 -3.83 4.29
CA LEU A 98 -4.16 -3.58 4.29
C LEU A 98 -4.33 -2.11 3.88
N ALA A 99 -5.03 -1.87 2.78
CA ALA A 99 -5.27 -0.53 2.27
C ALA A 99 -6.75 -0.23 2.27
N ILE A 100 -7.13 0.91 2.79
CA ILE A 100 -8.52 1.37 2.83
C ILE A 100 -8.56 2.72 2.11
N HIS A 101 -9.30 2.76 1.00
CA HIS A 101 -9.55 3.98 0.24
C HIS A 101 -10.95 4.45 0.58
N PHE A 102 -11.11 5.71 0.91
CA PHE A 102 -12.41 6.25 1.27
C PHE A 102 -12.58 7.68 0.77
N SER A 103 -13.84 8.07 0.61
CA SER A 103 -14.16 9.39 0.09
C SER A 103 -13.74 10.48 1.07
N HIS A 104 -13.05 11.50 0.57
CA HIS A 104 -12.53 12.60 1.37
C HIS A 104 -13.64 13.38 2.09
N ASN A 105 -14.82 13.47 1.51
CA ASN A 105 -15.95 14.26 2.00
C ASN A 105 -17.10 13.41 2.54
N VAL A 106 -16.78 12.39 3.30
CA VAL A 106 -17.82 11.56 3.93
C VAL A 106 -18.02 11.97 5.38
#